data_40c9c98b46ba7b1e02585d3b49a65912
#
_entry.id   40c9c98b46ba7b1e02585d3b49a65912
#
_cell.length_a   1.000
_cell.length_b   1.000
_cell.length_c   1.000
_cell.angle_alpha   90.00
_cell.angle_beta   90.00
_cell.angle_gamma   90.00
#
_symmetry.space_group_name_H-M   'P 1'
#
loop_
_entity.id
_entity.type
_entity.pdbx_description
1 polymer ?
#
loop_
_entity_poly.entity_id
_entity_poly.type
_entity_poly.pdbx_seq_one_letter_code
_entity_poly.pdbx_strand_id
1 'polypeptide(L)'
;GEVRIPSAGEYLDVMNKASVMADQDVRRETIRKGLEALAHDIHGTVTHDADLLEEITYLVEYPTPLCGHIDSHFLALPEPAVITPMKDHQRYYPVRDAEGHLMPLFLTVRNGGTKSLHTVQVGNERVLRARLDDAEFFFKEDRKKTLEQRREDLKRINYQEGLGSLLDKANRLEALVQMIGDDWGFSEEERKDAQRAAFLSKSDLATGMVTEFTELQGEMGMEYALLDGESAAAAQAIFEQYMPRFAGDRLPCQPIGRALSIA
;
A
#
# COMPACT_ATOMS: atom_id res chain seq x y z
N GLY A 1 -13.20 20.74 28.13
CA GLY A 1 -13.47 21.57 29.28
C GLY A 1 -12.17 21.95 30.00
N GLU A 2 -12.21 22.88 30.94
CA GLU A 2 -11.03 23.19 31.74
C GLU A 2 -10.73 22.06 32.72
N VAL A 3 -9.47 21.69 32.86
CA VAL A 3 -8.97 20.69 33.78
C VAL A 3 -7.93 21.36 34.69
N ARG A 4 -8.15 21.33 36.01
CA ARG A 4 -7.19 21.87 36.97
C ARG A 4 -6.18 20.81 37.34
N ILE A 5 -4.91 21.12 37.20
CA ILE A 5 -3.76 20.25 37.58
C ILE A 5 -3.18 20.82 38.87
N PRO A 6 -3.35 20.13 40.02
CA PRO A 6 -2.92 20.66 41.31
C PRO A 6 -1.40 20.69 41.46
N SER A 7 -0.69 19.72 40.87
CA SER A 7 0.76 19.64 40.89
C SER A 7 1.31 18.94 39.65
N ALA A 8 2.57 19.14 39.35
CA ALA A 8 3.26 18.44 38.20
C ALA A 8 3.21 16.92 38.36
N GLY A 9 3.30 16.39 39.58
CA GLY A 9 3.25 14.94 39.82
C GLY A 9 1.89 14.30 39.54
N GLU A 10 0.81 15.10 39.53
CA GLU A 10 -0.55 14.62 39.28
C GLU A 10 -0.95 14.78 37.80
N TYR A 11 -0.10 15.37 36.98
CA TYR A 11 -0.40 15.70 35.58
C TYR A 11 -0.97 14.51 34.77
N LEU A 12 -0.25 13.40 34.78
CA LEU A 12 -0.63 12.21 33.98
C LEU A 12 -1.96 11.61 34.48
N ASP A 13 -2.17 11.53 35.76
CA ASP A 13 -3.40 10.99 36.36
C ASP A 13 -4.61 11.87 36.04
N VAL A 14 -4.45 13.18 36.17
CA VAL A 14 -5.51 14.15 35.88
C VAL A 14 -5.85 14.14 34.39
N MET A 15 -4.86 14.09 33.51
CA MET A 15 -5.08 14.01 32.07
C MET A 15 -5.77 12.70 31.68
N ASN A 16 -5.36 11.57 32.24
CA ASN A 16 -6.01 10.28 31.97
C ASN A 16 -7.48 10.26 32.41
N LYS A 17 -7.82 10.83 33.59
CA LYS A 17 -9.21 11.02 34.03
C LYS A 17 -10.03 11.93 33.11
N ALA A 18 -9.35 12.84 32.42
CA ALA A 18 -9.94 13.68 31.37
C ALA A 18 -10.00 13.02 29.99
N SER A 19 -9.70 11.72 29.89
CA SER A 19 -9.63 10.96 28.64
C SER A 19 -8.53 11.46 27.70
N VAL A 20 -7.37 11.81 28.28
CA VAL A 20 -6.14 12.13 27.53
C VAL A 20 -4.99 11.30 28.11
N MET A 21 -4.52 10.35 27.35
CA MET A 21 -3.33 9.54 27.68
C MET A 21 -2.10 10.31 27.20
N ALA A 22 -1.58 11.21 28.06
CA ALA A 22 -0.53 12.15 27.69
C ALA A 22 0.82 11.47 27.43
N ASP A 23 1.12 10.37 28.15
CA ASP A 23 2.33 9.58 27.95
C ASP A 23 2.24 8.80 26.63
N GLN A 24 3.11 9.13 25.68
CA GLN A 24 3.12 8.52 24.35
C GLN A 24 3.52 7.03 24.37
N ASP A 25 4.39 6.62 25.28
CA ASP A 25 4.85 5.24 25.34
C ASP A 25 3.75 4.33 25.93
N VAL A 26 3.05 4.81 26.94
CA VAL A 26 1.86 4.14 27.50
C VAL A 26 0.76 4.07 26.43
N ARG A 27 0.57 5.13 25.66
CA ARG A 27 -0.44 5.20 24.60
C ARG A 27 -0.12 4.24 23.46
N ARG A 28 1.13 4.19 23.00
CA ARG A 28 1.62 3.25 21.98
C ARG A 28 1.40 1.81 22.41
N GLU A 29 1.78 1.48 23.63
CA GLU A 29 1.61 0.12 24.15
C GLU A 29 0.14 -0.27 24.34
N THR A 30 -0.72 0.68 24.71
CA THR A 30 -2.16 0.47 24.80
C THR A 30 -2.78 0.17 23.43
N ILE A 31 -2.37 0.90 22.38
CA ILE A 31 -2.77 0.63 20.99
C ILE A 31 -2.33 -0.76 20.57
N ARG A 32 -1.03 -1.06 20.71
CA ARG A 32 -0.45 -2.33 20.30
C ARG A 32 -1.16 -3.53 20.95
N LYS A 33 -1.27 -3.53 22.29
CA LYS A 33 -1.95 -4.59 23.04
C LYS A 33 -3.43 -4.72 22.68
N GLY A 34 -4.11 -3.59 22.48
CA GLY A 34 -5.51 -3.61 22.12
C GLY A 34 -5.77 -4.17 20.73
N LEU A 35 -4.91 -3.87 19.75
CA LEU A 35 -4.98 -4.46 18.41
C LEU A 35 -4.68 -5.96 18.42
N GLU A 36 -3.65 -6.38 19.17
CA GLU A 36 -3.30 -7.79 19.32
C GLU A 36 -4.42 -8.60 20.00
N ALA A 37 -5.03 -8.05 21.05
CA ALA A 37 -6.15 -8.70 21.73
C ALA A 37 -7.36 -8.86 20.79
N LEU A 38 -7.73 -7.82 20.05
CA LEU A 38 -8.82 -7.91 19.07
C LEU A 38 -8.51 -8.91 17.95
N ALA A 39 -7.27 -8.92 17.42
CA ALA A 39 -6.87 -9.88 16.40
C ALA A 39 -6.98 -11.31 16.93
N HIS A 40 -6.53 -11.58 18.16
CA HIS A 40 -6.68 -12.88 18.80
C HIS A 40 -8.14 -13.29 18.97
N ASP A 41 -9.03 -12.40 19.40
CA ASP A 41 -10.45 -12.68 19.62
C ASP A 41 -11.19 -13.07 18.34
N ILE A 42 -10.74 -12.57 17.20
CA ILE A 42 -11.29 -12.89 15.87
C ILE A 42 -10.50 -14.00 15.15
N HIS A 43 -9.63 -14.71 15.86
CA HIS A 43 -8.75 -15.74 15.31
C HIS A 43 -7.89 -15.28 14.12
N GLY A 44 -7.51 -14.03 14.12
CA GLY A 44 -6.68 -13.41 13.10
C GLY A 44 -5.32 -12.96 13.65
N THR A 45 -4.50 -12.44 12.75
CA THR A 45 -3.22 -11.82 13.04
C THR A 45 -3.14 -10.45 12.39
N VAL A 46 -2.42 -9.52 13.01
CA VAL A 46 -2.11 -8.20 12.46
C VAL A 46 -0.61 -8.14 12.22
N THR A 47 -0.23 -7.74 11.02
CA THR A 47 1.19 -7.53 10.71
C THR A 47 1.72 -6.37 11.55
N HIS A 48 2.84 -6.58 12.23
CA HIS A 48 3.51 -5.52 12.97
C HIS A 48 3.99 -4.44 11.98
N ASP A 49 3.40 -3.26 12.09
CA ASP A 49 3.73 -2.08 11.29
C ASP A 49 4.12 -0.95 12.25
N ALA A 50 5.42 -0.75 12.41
CA ALA A 50 5.96 0.21 13.37
C ALA A 50 5.63 1.66 12.97
N ASP A 51 5.65 1.94 11.67
CA ASP A 51 5.40 3.29 11.15
C ASP A 51 3.92 3.67 11.31
N LEU A 52 3.01 2.76 10.97
CA LEU A 52 1.57 2.96 11.17
C LEU A 52 1.23 3.08 12.66
N LEU A 53 1.85 2.27 13.52
CA LEU A 53 1.66 2.35 14.97
C LEU A 53 2.15 3.72 15.52
N GLU A 54 3.30 4.18 15.04
CA GLU A 54 3.84 5.49 15.43
C GLU A 54 2.93 6.62 14.97
N GLU A 55 2.48 6.61 13.71
CA GLU A 55 1.54 7.59 13.17
C GLU A 55 0.25 7.65 14.02
N ILE A 56 -0.39 6.50 14.27
CA ILE A 56 -1.62 6.43 15.06
C ILE A 56 -1.40 6.89 16.49
N THR A 57 -0.24 6.58 17.08
CA THR A 57 0.11 7.01 18.45
C THR A 57 0.03 8.53 18.60
N TYR A 58 0.39 9.29 17.56
CA TYR A 58 0.32 10.75 17.58
C TYR A 58 -1.00 11.33 17.04
N LEU A 59 -1.80 10.54 16.34
CA LEU A 59 -3.12 10.95 15.85
C LEU A 59 -4.21 10.89 16.94
N VAL A 60 -4.03 10.04 17.96
CA VAL A 60 -5.05 9.84 19.00
C VAL A 60 -4.53 10.21 20.37
N GLU A 61 -5.42 10.75 21.22
CA GLU A 61 -5.13 11.11 22.61
C GLU A 61 -5.60 10.05 23.61
N TYR A 62 -6.67 9.33 23.27
CA TYR A 62 -7.28 8.30 24.12
C TYR A 62 -7.74 7.13 23.24
N PRO A 63 -6.84 6.17 22.99
CA PRO A 63 -7.05 5.13 22.00
C PRO A 63 -8.08 4.09 22.44
N THR A 64 -9.01 3.78 21.56
CA THR A 64 -9.93 2.64 21.68
C THR A 64 -9.89 1.84 20.39
N PRO A 65 -9.22 0.69 20.37
CA PRO A 65 -9.20 -0.21 19.22
C PRO A 65 -10.59 -0.78 18.93
N LEU A 66 -10.90 -0.97 17.65
CA LEU A 66 -12.14 -1.61 17.19
C LEU A 66 -11.92 -2.38 15.90
N CYS A 67 -12.79 -3.39 15.68
CA CYS A 67 -12.81 -4.18 14.47
C CYS A 67 -13.96 -3.72 13.57
N GLY A 68 -13.70 -3.68 12.25
CA GLY A 68 -14.71 -3.46 11.22
C GLY A 68 -14.65 -4.54 10.15
N HIS A 69 -15.65 -4.56 9.27
CA HIS A 69 -15.84 -5.55 8.24
C HIS A 69 -15.83 -4.92 6.85
N ILE A 70 -15.37 -5.68 5.87
CA ILE A 70 -15.57 -5.40 4.45
C ILE A 70 -16.36 -6.54 3.81
N ASP A 71 -16.98 -6.28 2.67
CA ASP A 71 -17.59 -7.36 1.90
C ASP A 71 -16.52 -8.29 1.35
N SER A 72 -16.73 -9.60 1.54
CA SER A 72 -15.75 -10.62 1.13
C SER A 72 -15.49 -10.64 -0.39
N HIS A 73 -16.37 -10.10 -1.22
CA HIS A 73 -16.14 -10.04 -2.67
C HIS A 73 -14.94 -9.16 -3.04
N PHE A 74 -14.58 -8.15 -2.21
CA PHE A 74 -13.39 -7.34 -2.44
C PHE A 74 -12.08 -8.12 -2.32
N LEU A 75 -12.09 -9.27 -1.63
CA LEU A 75 -10.92 -10.15 -1.56
C LEU A 75 -10.58 -10.83 -2.90
N ALA A 76 -11.44 -10.70 -3.92
CA ALA A 76 -11.13 -11.11 -5.28
C ALA A 76 -10.24 -10.10 -6.04
N LEU A 77 -10.05 -8.91 -5.50
CA LEU A 77 -9.12 -7.93 -6.05
C LEU A 77 -7.67 -8.31 -5.71
N PRO A 78 -6.67 -7.85 -6.47
CA PRO A 78 -5.29 -7.95 -6.05
C PRO A 78 -5.11 -7.36 -4.64
N GLU A 79 -4.33 -8.05 -3.82
CA GLU A 79 -4.16 -7.69 -2.41
C GLU A 79 -3.71 -6.24 -2.19
N PRO A 80 -2.77 -5.67 -2.97
CA PRO A 80 -2.41 -4.26 -2.86
C PRO A 80 -3.59 -3.31 -3.04
N ALA A 81 -4.51 -3.61 -3.96
CA ALA A 81 -5.71 -2.79 -4.21
C ALA A 81 -6.72 -2.80 -3.04
N VAL A 82 -6.64 -3.78 -2.15
CA VAL A 82 -7.44 -3.86 -0.92
C VAL A 82 -6.70 -3.22 0.25
N ILE A 83 -5.40 -3.47 0.39
CA ILE A 83 -4.60 -3.02 1.53
C ILE A 83 -4.33 -1.51 1.48
N THR A 84 -3.96 -0.96 0.33
CA THR A 84 -3.63 0.47 0.21
C THR A 84 -4.77 1.40 0.66
N PRO A 85 -6.03 1.23 0.23
CA PRO A 85 -7.13 2.01 0.77
C PRO A 85 -7.32 1.86 2.29
N MET A 86 -7.08 0.67 2.83
CA MET A 86 -7.16 0.43 4.27
C MET A 86 -6.05 1.17 5.02
N LYS A 87 -4.81 0.91 4.65
CA LYS A 87 -3.63 1.33 5.40
C LYS A 87 -3.27 2.78 5.13
N ASP A 88 -3.06 3.14 3.86
CA ASP A 88 -2.46 4.42 3.51
C ASP A 88 -3.48 5.56 3.53
N HIS A 89 -4.76 5.26 3.26
CA HIS A 89 -5.80 6.28 3.27
C HIS A 89 -6.57 6.36 4.58
N GLN A 90 -6.82 5.21 5.24
CA GLN A 90 -7.67 5.17 6.44
C GLN A 90 -6.91 4.86 7.74
N ARG A 91 -5.63 4.47 7.70
CA ARG A 91 -4.82 4.03 8.84
C ARG A 91 -5.44 2.84 9.56
N TYR A 92 -5.98 1.89 8.77
CA TYR A 92 -6.51 0.65 9.28
C TYR A 92 -5.49 -0.48 9.08
N TYR A 93 -5.51 -1.43 10.00
CA TYR A 93 -4.68 -2.64 9.93
C TYR A 93 -5.44 -3.75 9.22
N PRO A 94 -4.92 -4.31 8.12
CA PRO A 94 -5.46 -5.52 7.53
C PRO A 94 -5.27 -6.70 8.49
N VAL A 95 -6.25 -7.61 8.51
CA VAL A 95 -6.22 -8.82 9.34
C VAL A 95 -6.01 -10.02 8.44
N ARG A 96 -5.14 -10.95 8.88
CA ARG A 96 -4.85 -12.20 8.18
C ARG A 96 -5.25 -13.40 9.04
N ASP A 97 -5.64 -14.50 8.38
CA ASP A 97 -5.86 -15.79 9.04
C ASP A 97 -4.55 -16.50 9.40
N ALA A 98 -4.63 -17.71 9.94
CA ALA A 98 -3.48 -18.51 10.33
C ALA A 98 -2.61 -18.96 9.14
N GLU A 99 -3.20 -19.05 7.96
CA GLU A 99 -2.56 -19.40 6.70
C GLU A 99 -1.93 -18.17 6.01
N GLY A 100 -2.17 -16.97 6.53
CA GLY A 100 -1.65 -15.72 6.02
C GLY A 100 -2.53 -15.04 4.97
N HIS A 101 -3.71 -15.57 4.67
CA HIS A 101 -4.64 -14.95 3.73
C HIS A 101 -5.35 -13.75 4.36
N LEU A 102 -5.62 -12.73 3.53
CA LEU A 102 -6.36 -11.55 3.97
C LEU A 102 -7.79 -11.93 4.35
N MET A 103 -8.20 -11.51 5.55
CA MET A 103 -9.57 -11.68 6.02
C MET A 103 -10.45 -10.47 5.62
N PRO A 104 -11.78 -10.64 5.52
CA PRO A 104 -12.69 -9.52 5.25
C PRO A 104 -12.91 -8.64 6.50
N LEU A 105 -11.83 -8.33 7.21
CA LEU A 105 -11.80 -7.61 8.47
C LEU A 105 -10.67 -6.59 8.47
N PHE A 106 -10.86 -5.52 9.21
CA PHE A 106 -9.79 -4.57 9.52
C PHE A 106 -9.87 -4.16 10.98
N LEU A 107 -8.72 -3.79 11.54
CA LEU A 107 -8.65 -3.15 12.85
C LEU A 107 -8.30 -1.68 12.70
N THR A 108 -8.87 -0.87 13.56
CA THR A 108 -8.58 0.57 13.62
C THR A 108 -8.61 1.07 15.05
N VAL A 109 -8.15 2.29 15.26
CA VAL A 109 -8.07 2.92 16.57
C VAL A 109 -8.86 4.23 16.56
N ARG A 110 -9.91 4.27 17.35
CA ARG A 110 -10.69 5.49 17.59
C ARG A 110 -9.99 6.39 18.59
N ASN A 111 -10.03 7.70 18.38
CA ASN A 111 -9.73 8.68 19.43
C ASN A 111 -10.96 8.90 20.30
N GLY A 112 -10.94 8.44 21.54
CA GLY A 112 -12.03 8.54 22.51
C GLY A 112 -12.47 7.20 23.09
N GLY A 113 -13.37 7.23 24.08
CA GLY A 113 -13.84 6.02 24.76
C GLY A 113 -14.84 5.19 23.98
N THR A 114 -15.46 4.21 24.65
CA THR A 114 -16.32 3.18 24.04
C THR A 114 -17.75 3.64 23.72
N LYS A 115 -18.14 4.87 24.08
CA LYS A 115 -19.49 5.39 23.83
C LYS A 115 -19.76 5.42 22.31
N SER A 116 -20.89 4.85 21.89
CA SER A 116 -21.33 4.77 20.49
C SER A 116 -20.31 4.10 19.55
N LEU A 117 -19.56 3.11 20.04
CA LEU A 117 -18.51 2.44 19.28
C LEU A 117 -19.04 1.79 18.00
N HIS A 118 -20.24 1.18 18.06
CA HIS A 118 -20.91 0.60 16.89
C HIS A 118 -21.19 1.64 15.78
N THR A 119 -21.61 2.86 16.16
CA THR A 119 -21.84 3.93 15.17
C THR A 119 -20.53 4.34 14.48
N VAL A 120 -19.43 4.36 15.22
CA VAL A 120 -18.09 4.62 14.65
C VAL A 120 -17.66 3.50 13.73
N GLN A 121 -17.86 2.25 14.14
CA GLN A 121 -17.57 1.07 13.31
C GLN A 121 -18.30 1.15 11.96
N VAL A 122 -19.62 1.34 11.97
CA VAL A 122 -20.44 1.46 10.74
C VAL A 122 -19.97 2.64 9.87
N GLY A 123 -19.57 3.74 10.50
CA GLY A 123 -19.01 4.89 9.79
C GLY A 123 -17.71 4.54 9.06
N ASN A 124 -16.79 3.87 9.74
CA ASN A 124 -15.51 3.44 9.17
C ASN A 124 -15.69 2.41 8.04
N GLU A 125 -16.57 1.43 8.24
CA GLU A 125 -16.92 0.42 7.21
C GLU A 125 -17.48 1.09 5.96
N ARG A 126 -18.34 2.09 6.11
CA ARG A 126 -18.92 2.84 4.99
C ARG A 126 -17.87 3.62 4.19
N VAL A 127 -16.93 4.28 4.89
CA VAL A 127 -15.86 5.04 4.23
C VAL A 127 -14.94 4.11 3.45
N LEU A 128 -14.52 2.99 4.09
CA LEU A 128 -13.65 2.03 3.43
C LEU A 128 -14.34 1.35 2.23
N ARG A 129 -15.63 0.99 2.37
CA ARG A 129 -16.42 0.43 1.27
C ARG A 129 -16.38 1.33 0.03
N ALA A 130 -16.60 2.64 0.18
CA ALA A 130 -16.57 3.56 -0.95
C ALA A 130 -15.21 3.54 -1.68
N ARG A 131 -14.10 3.46 -0.95
CA ARG A 131 -12.77 3.34 -1.54
C ARG A 131 -12.53 2.00 -2.24
N LEU A 132 -13.06 0.92 -1.68
CA LEU A 132 -12.96 -0.41 -2.30
C LEU A 132 -13.88 -0.55 -3.53
N ASP A 133 -15.05 0.10 -3.53
CA ASP A 133 -15.91 0.20 -4.70
C ASP A 133 -15.18 0.93 -5.86
N ASP A 134 -14.46 2.02 -5.57
CA ASP A 134 -13.62 2.73 -6.54
C ASP A 134 -12.50 1.80 -7.06
N ALA A 135 -11.79 1.10 -6.16
CA ALA A 135 -10.72 0.18 -6.55
C ALA A 135 -11.27 -0.96 -7.43
N GLU A 136 -12.41 -1.54 -7.09
CA GLU A 136 -13.05 -2.57 -7.90
C GLU A 136 -13.45 -2.05 -9.28
N PHE A 137 -14.00 -0.85 -9.34
CA PHE A 137 -14.36 -0.21 -10.60
C PHE A 137 -13.13 -0.02 -11.51
N PHE A 138 -12.05 0.58 -11.00
CA PHE A 138 -10.85 0.79 -11.79
C PHE A 138 -10.19 -0.52 -12.19
N PHE A 139 -10.13 -1.51 -11.30
CA PHE A 139 -9.60 -2.82 -11.65
C PHE A 139 -10.37 -3.46 -12.81
N LYS A 140 -11.71 -3.46 -12.78
CA LYS A 140 -12.54 -3.98 -13.85
C LYS A 140 -12.35 -3.23 -15.18
N GLU A 141 -12.25 -1.90 -15.12
CA GLU A 141 -12.00 -1.07 -16.32
C GLU A 141 -10.58 -1.32 -16.87
N ASP A 142 -9.61 -1.44 -16.00
CA ASP A 142 -8.23 -1.67 -16.41
C ASP A 142 -8.03 -3.04 -17.05
N ARG A 143 -8.72 -4.06 -16.59
CA ARG A 143 -8.66 -5.42 -17.17
C ARG A 143 -9.28 -5.55 -18.58
N LYS A 144 -9.87 -4.50 -19.12
CA LYS A 144 -10.35 -4.48 -20.52
C LYS A 144 -9.22 -4.37 -21.55
N LYS A 145 -8.03 -3.95 -21.12
CA LYS A 145 -6.84 -3.83 -21.96
C LYS A 145 -5.62 -4.41 -21.21
N THR A 146 -4.71 -5.04 -21.93
CA THR A 146 -3.42 -5.47 -21.37
C THR A 146 -2.49 -4.27 -21.16
N LEU A 147 -1.42 -4.45 -20.37
CA LEU A 147 -0.37 -3.43 -20.21
C LEU A 147 0.27 -3.07 -21.56
N GLU A 148 0.46 -4.05 -22.44
CA GLU A 148 0.98 -3.82 -23.79
C GLU A 148 0.06 -2.89 -24.59
N GLN A 149 -1.25 -3.12 -24.55
CA GLN A 149 -2.21 -2.27 -25.24
C GLN A 149 -2.27 -0.85 -24.66
N ARG A 150 -1.94 -0.69 -23.38
CA ARG A 150 -1.87 0.62 -22.71
C ARG A 150 -0.58 1.39 -22.97
N ARG A 151 0.46 0.71 -23.42
CA ARG A 151 1.75 1.34 -23.69
C ARG A 151 1.64 2.57 -24.60
N GLU A 152 0.79 2.49 -25.62
CA GLU A 152 0.57 3.62 -26.53
C GLU A 152 -0.06 4.85 -25.85
N ASP A 153 -0.82 4.65 -24.78
CA ASP A 153 -1.43 5.75 -24.01
C ASP A 153 -0.37 6.58 -23.26
N LEU A 154 0.84 6.04 -23.03
CA LEU A 154 1.98 6.76 -22.44
C LEU A 154 2.44 7.96 -23.27
N LYS A 155 2.10 8.03 -24.57
CA LYS A 155 2.36 9.20 -25.41
C LYS A 155 1.69 10.47 -24.89
N ARG A 156 0.58 10.33 -24.17
CA ARG A 156 -0.23 11.43 -23.65
C ARG A 156 0.26 11.96 -22.32
N ILE A 157 1.19 11.25 -21.68
CA ILE A 157 1.72 11.60 -20.37
C ILE A 157 3.10 12.21 -20.56
N ASN A 158 3.24 13.51 -20.30
CA ASN A 158 4.52 14.18 -20.37
C ASN A 158 5.47 13.66 -19.29
N TYR A 159 6.70 13.33 -19.68
CA TYR A 159 7.73 12.96 -18.72
C TYR A 159 8.43 14.20 -18.17
N GLN A 160 9.08 14.95 -19.05
CA GLN A 160 9.78 16.18 -18.70
C GLN A 160 9.98 17.02 -19.96
N GLU A 161 10.01 18.38 -19.80
CA GLU A 161 10.32 19.28 -20.90
C GLU A 161 11.70 18.94 -21.53
N GLY A 162 11.73 18.82 -22.83
CA GLY A 162 12.92 18.43 -23.59
C GLY A 162 13.24 16.93 -23.62
N LEU A 163 12.59 16.10 -22.78
CA LEU A 163 12.78 14.65 -22.75
C LEU A 163 11.60 13.84 -23.30
N GLY A 164 10.52 14.52 -23.69
CA GLY A 164 9.36 13.91 -24.32
C GLY A 164 8.35 13.29 -23.36
N SER A 165 7.61 12.30 -23.85
CA SER A 165 6.58 11.57 -23.13
C SER A 165 7.13 10.41 -22.30
N LEU A 166 6.25 9.80 -21.49
CA LEU A 166 6.59 8.53 -20.79
C LEU A 166 6.86 7.39 -21.78
N LEU A 167 6.24 7.40 -22.98
CA LEU A 167 6.60 6.43 -24.01
C LEU A 167 8.03 6.61 -24.50
N ASP A 168 8.46 7.86 -24.70
CA ASP A 168 9.85 8.14 -25.09
C ASP A 168 10.83 7.69 -23.99
N LYS A 169 10.46 7.86 -22.71
CA LYS A 169 11.23 7.30 -21.59
C LYS A 169 11.26 5.77 -21.63
N ALA A 170 10.13 5.09 -21.81
CA ALA A 170 10.08 3.63 -21.90
C ALA A 170 10.97 3.11 -23.04
N ASN A 171 10.95 3.76 -24.20
CA ASN A 171 11.83 3.41 -25.33
C ASN A 171 13.33 3.55 -24.97
N ARG A 172 13.70 4.57 -24.20
CA ARG A 172 15.07 4.71 -23.71
C ARG A 172 15.46 3.63 -22.71
N LEU A 173 14.52 3.24 -21.82
CA LEU A 173 14.73 2.17 -20.85
C LEU A 173 15.00 0.82 -21.56
N GLU A 174 14.26 0.50 -22.63
CA GLU A 174 14.49 -0.70 -23.42
C GLU A 174 15.94 -0.77 -23.95
N ALA A 175 16.43 0.31 -24.54
CA ALA A 175 17.80 0.38 -25.04
C ALA A 175 18.84 0.27 -23.91
N LEU A 176 18.65 0.96 -22.81
CA LEU A 176 19.57 0.94 -21.68
C LEU A 176 19.62 -0.43 -21.00
N VAL A 177 18.47 -1.04 -20.76
CA VAL A 177 18.41 -2.38 -20.14
C VAL A 177 19.08 -3.44 -21.01
N GLN A 178 18.95 -3.33 -22.33
CA GLN A 178 19.68 -4.21 -23.25
C GLN A 178 21.20 -4.04 -23.09
N MET A 179 21.71 -2.81 -23.08
CA MET A 179 23.14 -2.54 -22.90
C MET A 179 23.65 -3.06 -21.55
N ILE A 180 22.90 -2.81 -20.46
CA ILE A 180 23.25 -3.29 -19.12
C ILE A 180 23.26 -4.82 -19.08
N GLY A 181 22.26 -5.47 -19.70
CA GLY A 181 22.18 -6.92 -19.77
C GLY A 181 23.33 -7.55 -20.54
N ASP A 182 23.80 -6.89 -21.59
CA ASP A 182 24.99 -7.30 -22.35
C ASP A 182 26.26 -7.21 -21.49
N ASP A 183 26.43 -6.09 -20.79
CA ASP A 183 27.59 -5.83 -19.93
C ASP A 183 27.60 -6.76 -18.70
N TRP A 184 26.44 -7.02 -18.10
CA TRP A 184 26.31 -7.91 -16.95
C TRP A 184 26.26 -9.40 -17.28
N GLY A 185 26.27 -9.75 -18.58
CA GLY A 185 26.28 -11.14 -19.05
C GLY A 185 24.98 -11.89 -18.79
N PHE A 186 23.84 -11.23 -18.96
CA PHE A 186 22.53 -11.89 -18.82
C PHE A 186 22.42 -13.09 -19.75
N SER A 187 21.85 -14.18 -19.24
CA SER A 187 21.42 -15.33 -20.04
C SER A 187 20.37 -14.92 -21.08
N GLU A 188 20.09 -15.78 -22.04
CA GLU A 188 19.10 -15.52 -23.09
C GLU A 188 17.68 -15.33 -22.48
N GLU A 189 17.35 -16.11 -21.45
CA GLU A 189 16.08 -15.99 -20.70
C GLU A 189 15.99 -14.65 -19.96
N GLU A 190 17.03 -14.29 -19.21
CA GLU A 190 17.08 -12.99 -18.49
C GLU A 190 17.01 -11.81 -19.46
N ARG A 191 17.65 -11.89 -20.63
CA ARG A 191 17.54 -10.85 -21.67
C ARG A 191 16.13 -10.69 -22.19
N LYS A 192 15.44 -11.79 -22.45
CA LYS A 192 14.04 -11.79 -22.89
C LYS A 192 13.15 -11.15 -21.85
N ASP A 193 13.28 -11.56 -20.60
CA ASP A 193 12.48 -11.00 -19.49
C ASP A 193 12.81 -9.54 -19.24
N ALA A 194 14.07 -9.16 -19.31
CA ALA A 194 14.52 -7.78 -19.15
C ALA A 194 13.96 -6.85 -20.24
N GLN A 195 14.00 -7.30 -21.49
CA GLN A 195 13.41 -6.58 -22.62
C GLN A 195 11.90 -6.44 -22.43
N ARG A 196 11.22 -7.51 -22.01
CA ARG A 196 9.79 -7.50 -21.79
C ARG A 196 9.39 -6.58 -20.65
N ALA A 197 10.11 -6.63 -19.53
CA ALA A 197 9.91 -5.73 -18.40
C ALA A 197 10.14 -4.25 -18.79
N ALA A 198 11.20 -3.96 -19.54
CA ALA A 198 11.47 -2.60 -20.02
C ALA A 198 10.41 -2.11 -20.99
N PHE A 199 9.94 -2.95 -21.90
CA PHE A 199 8.88 -2.65 -22.85
C PHE A 199 7.56 -2.29 -22.16
N LEU A 200 7.17 -3.04 -21.12
CA LEU A 200 5.94 -2.82 -20.35
C LEU A 200 6.11 -1.77 -19.23
N SER A 201 7.35 -1.35 -18.98
CA SER A 201 7.64 -0.38 -17.94
C SER A 201 6.83 0.89 -18.11
N LYS A 202 6.38 1.48 -16.98
CA LYS A 202 5.54 2.68 -16.94
C LYS A 202 4.11 2.51 -17.49
N SER A 203 3.73 1.37 -18.12
CA SER A 203 2.39 1.18 -18.67
C SER A 203 1.29 1.19 -17.60
N ASP A 204 1.62 0.87 -16.36
CA ASP A 204 0.77 0.98 -15.18
C ASP A 204 0.32 2.43 -14.91
N LEU A 205 1.13 3.42 -15.26
CA LEU A 205 0.78 4.84 -15.14
C LEU A 205 -0.35 5.29 -16.09
N ALA A 206 -0.66 4.48 -17.11
CA ALA A 206 -1.80 4.70 -18.00
C ALA A 206 -3.05 3.93 -17.56
N THR A 207 -3.07 3.38 -16.35
CA THR A 207 -4.22 2.68 -15.77
C THR A 207 -5.05 3.62 -14.89
N GLY A 208 -6.35 3.34 -14.79
CA GLY A 208 -7.23 4.07 -13.89
C GLY A 208 -6.87 3.84 -12.42
N MET A 209 -6.49 2.61 -12.07
CA MET A 209 -6.08 2.24 -10.72
C MET A 209 -4.91 3.09 -10.22
N VAL A 210 -3.82 3.17 -10.98
CA VAL A 210 -2.63 3.95 -10.57
C VAL A 210 -2.87 5.46 -10.67
N THR A 211 -3.82 5.90 -11.49
CA THR A 211 -4.22 7.32 -11.53
C THR A 211 -4.96 7.74 -10.27
N GLU A 212 -5.83 6.88 -9.74
CA GLU A 212 -6.59 7.16 -8.51
C GLU A 212 -5.79 6.84 -7.24
N PHE A 213 -5.04 5.73 -7.26
CA PHE A 213 -4.22 5.23 -6.14
C PHE A 213 -2.76 5.25 -6.56
N THR A 214 -2.13 6.42 -6.49
CA THR A 214 -0.76 6.65 -6.98
C THR A 214 0.29 5.81 -6.25
N GLU A 215 0.01 5.43 -5.01
CA GLU A 215 0.85 4.58 -4.17
C GLU A 215 0.99 3.15 -4.73
N LEU A 216 0.02 2.72 -5.56
CA LEU A 216 0.01 1.41 -6.22
C LEU A 216 0.90 1.33 -7.46
N GLN A 217 1.60 2.41 -7.79
CA GLN A 217 2.57 2.43 -8.89
C GLN A 217 3.62 1.33 -8.72
N GLY A 218 3.82 0.56 -9.76
CA GLY A 218 4.70 -0.60 -9.78
C GLY A 218 4.05 -1.87 -9.22
N GLU A 219 3.36 -1.81 -8.09
CA GLU A 219 2.65 -2.97 -7.52
C GLU A 219 1.53 -3.45 -8.47
N MET A 220 0.66 -2.55 -8.90
CA MET A 220 -0.36 -2.90 -9.89
C MET A 220 0.22 -3.17 -11.28
N GLY A 221 1.37 -2.59 -11.60
CA GLY A 221 2.11 -2.95 -12.80
C GLY A 221 2.51 -4.43 -12.81
N MET A 222 3.03 -4.92 -11.69
CA MET A 222 3.36 -6.34 -11.49
C MET A 222 2.10 -7.23 -11.56
N GLU A 223 1.05 -6.87 -10.82
CA GLU A 223 -0.20 -7.64 -10.79
C GLU A 223 -0.82 -7.76 -12.20
N TYR A 224 -0.91 -6.65 -12.92
CA TYR A 224 -1.45 -6.67 -14.29
C TYR A 224 -0.56 -7.46 -15.25
N ALA A 225 0.77 -7.37 -15.12
CA ALA A 225 1.69 -8.17 -15.93
C ALA A 225 1.46 -9.68 -15.72
N LEU A 226 1.34 -10.13 -14.46
CA LEU A 226 1.05 -11.52 -14.13
C LEU A 226 -0.30 -11.97 -14.71
N LEU A 227 -1.33 -11.14 -14.58
CA LEU A 227 -2.67 -11.40 -15.12
C LEU A 227 -2.71 -11.39 -16.67
N ASP A 228 -1.78 -10.70 -17.31
CA ASP A 228 -1.61 -10.67 -18.77
C ASP A 228 -0.76 -11.85 -19.28
N GLY A 229 -0.22 -12.68 -18.36
CA GLY A 229 0.56 -13.89 -18.69
C GLY A 229 2.06 -13.64 -18.89
N GLU A 230 2.59 -12.52 -18.41
CA GLU A 230 4.03 -12.26 -18.40
C GLU A 230 4.76 -13.18 -17.41
N SER A 231 6.07 -13.35 -17.61
CA SER A 231 6.88 -14.12 -16.67
C SER A 231 6.94 -13.45 -15.30
N ALA A 232 7.09 -14.25 -14.25
CA ALA A 232 7.23 -13.74 -12.89
C ALA A 232 8.46 -12.81 -12.75
N ALA A 233 9.54 -13.08 -13.49
CA ALA A 233 10.74 -12.27 -13.49
C ALA A 233 10.50 -10.89 -14.14
N ALA A 234 9.82 -10.84 -15.28
CA ALA A 234 9.46 -9.58 -15.93
C ALA A 234 8.47 -8.76 -15.06
N ALA A 235 7.45 -9.40 -14.51
CA ALA A 235 6.48 -8.77 -13.62
C ALA A 235 7.15 -8.19 -12.36
N GLN A 236 8.02 -8.96 -11.71
CA GLN A 236 8.78 -8.50 -10.55
C GLN A 236 9.68 -7.29 -10.90
N ALA A 237 10.33 -7.30 -12.07
CA ALA A 237 11.16 -6.18 -12.50
C ALA A 237 10.34 -4.90 -12.76
N ILE A 238 9.10 -5.02 -13.24
CA ILE A 238 8.18 -3.88 -13.37
C ILE A 238 7.90 -3.23 -12.01
N PHE A 239 7.78 -4.01 -10.95
CA PHE A 239 7.67 -3.48 -9.60
C PHE A 239 8.99 -2.86 -9.12
N GLU A 240 10.10 -3.58 -9.25
CA GLU A 240 11.40 -3.20 -8.71
C GLU A 240 12.03 -1.98 -9.41
N GLN A 241 11.58 -1.60 -10.60
CA GLN A 241 12.08 -0.41 -11.31
C GLN A 241 11.92 0.89 -10.54
N TYR A 242 11.02 0.92 -9.57
CA TYR A 242 10.76 2.10 -8.74
C TYR A 242 11.56 2.12 -7.44
N MET A 243 12.35 1.07 -7.17
CA MET A 243 13.15 0.95 -5.95
C MET A 243 14.59 1.45 -6.15
N PRO A 244 15.18 2.06 -5.11
CA PRO A 244 14.54 2.51 -3.88
C PRO A 244 13.72 3.79 -4.11
N ARG A 245 12.56 3.90 -3.48
CA ARG A 245 11.67 5.08 -3.60
C ARG A 245 12.08 6.23 -2.69
N PHE A 246 12.74 5.90 -1.58
CA PHE A 246 13.23 6.86 -0.58
C PHE A 246 14.47 6.32 0.14
N ALA A 247 15.15 7.15 0.92
CA ALA A 247 16.31 6.74 1.70
C ALA A 247 15.92 5.70 2.77
N GLY A 248 16.54 4.52 2.72
CA GLY A 248 16.23 3.40 3.60
C GLY A 248 15.22 2.40 3.05
N ASP A 249 14.64 2.66 1.87
CA ASP A 249 13.79 1.68 1.19
C ASP A 249 14.60 0.44 0.76
N ARG A 250 13.91 -0.65 0.53
CA ARG A 250 14.52 -1.88 0.01
C ARG A 250 15.07 -1.67 -1.40
N LEU A 251 16.14 -2.37 -1.72
CA LEU A 251 16.72 -2.36 -3.06
C LEU A 251 16.08 -3.45 -3.92
N PRO A 252 16.12 -3.31 -5.27
CA PRO A 252 15.76 -4.39 -6.16
C PRO A 252 16.57 -5.65 -5.85
N CYS A 253 15.92 -6.81 -5.71
CA CYS A 253 16.59 -8.06 -5.37
C CYS A 253 16.97 -8.88 -6.62
N GLN A 254 16.19 -8.74 -7.70
CA GLN A 254 16.45 -9.49 -8.94
C GLN A 254 17.44 -8.74 -9.87
N PRO A 255 18.31 -9.44 -10.61
CA PRO A 255 19.24 -8.79 -11.54
C PRO A 255 18.53 -7.92 -12.58
N ILE A 256 17.41 -8.39 -13.13
CA ILE A 256 16.59 -7.65 -14.11
C ILE A 256 15.99 -6.38 -13.48
N GLY A 257 15.44 -6.50 -12.28
CA GLY A 257 14.90 -5.37 -11.55
C GLY A 257 15.96 -4.31 -11.24
N ARG A 258 17.20 -4.74 -10.88
CA ARG A 258 18.34 -3.83 -10.69
C ARG A 258 18.71 -3.11 -11.98
N ALA A 259 18.80 -3.83 -13.09
CA ALA A 259 19.12 -3.23 -14.38
C ALA A 259 18.07 -2.17 -14.77
N LEU A 260 16.79 -2.49 -14.62
CA LEU A 260 15.69 -1.57 -14.95
C LEU A 260 15.59 -0.38 -13.98
N SER A 261 15.95 -0.57 -12.70
CA SER A 261 15.98 0.51 -11.70
C SER A 261 17.11 1.51 -11.94
N ILE A 262 18.24 1.07 -12.47
CA ILE A 262 19.41 1.93 -12.76
C ILE A 262 19.23 2.67 -14.09
N ALA A 263 18.53 2.08 -15.05
CA ALA A 263 18.31 2.66 -16.39
C ALA A 263 17.38 3.88 -16.34
#